data_2e618429d43c4d6b29a6b674581aa0f4
#
_entry.id   2e618429d43c4d6b29a6b674581aa0f4
#
_cell.length_a   1.000
_cell.length_b   1.000
_cell.length_c   1.000
_cell.angle_alpha   90.00
_cell.angle_beta   90.00
_cell.angle_gamma   90.00
#
_symmetry.space_group_name_H-M   'P 1'
#
loop_
_entity.id
_entity.type
_entity.pdbx_description
1 polymer ?
#
loop_
_entity_poly.entity_id
_entity_poly.type
_entity_poly.pdbx_seq_one_letter_code
_entity_poly.pdbx_strand_id
1 'polypeptide(L)'
;MVARVLRRGEVWRIEGARERLGLVISSDVYNSTDVPIVIVAEVVETALLRDSPLAVPMGGNVVMPDRLSAPMKKWFTECVDVADTETMQRVTRALRILQEL
;
A
#
# COMPACT_ATOMS: atom_id res chain seq x y z
N MET A 1 -18.81 -1.87 -17.59
CA MET A 1 -17.79 -1.21 -16.78
C MET A 1 -16.65 -2.19 -16.51
N VAL A 2 -15.44 -1.78 -16.76
CA VAL A 2 -14.28 -2.65 -16.51
C VAL A 2 -13.85 -2.52 -15.07
N ALA A 3 -13.75 -3.66 -14.38
CA ALA A 3 -13.23 -3.66 -13.01
C ALA A 3 -11.75 -3.30 -13.04
N ARG A 4 -11.32 -2.51 -12.06
CA ARG A 4 -9.90 -2.18 -11.93
C ARG A 4 -9.13 -3.39 -11.47
N VAL A 5 -7.98 -3.58 -12.09
CA VAL A 5 -7.05 -4.62 -11.67
C VAL A 5 -6.02 -3.96 -10.75
N LEU A 6 -6.08 -4.32 -9.48
CA LEU A 6 -5.16 -3.81 -8.47
C LEU A 6 -4.12 -4.89 -8.19
N ARG A 7 -2.85 -4.55 -8.34
CA ARG A 7 -1.76 -5.51 -8.21
C ARG A 7 -0.89 -5.17 -7.02
N ARG A 8 -0.42 -6.22 -6.37
CA ARG A 8 0.54 -6.07 -5.26
C ARG A 8 1.75 -5.26 -5.73
N GLY A 9 2.16 -4.28 -4.94
CA GLY A 9 3.30 -3.42 -5.25
C GLY A 9 2.94 -2.13 -5.94
N GLU A 10 1.71 -1.97 -6.38
CA GLU A 10 1.26 -0.70 -6.97
C GLU A 10 0.90 0.31 -5.89
N VAL A 11 1.25 1.56 -6.13
CA VAL A 11 0.86 2.68 -5.26
C VAL A 11 -0.28 3.40 -5.94
N TRP A 12 -1.40 3.50 -5.25
CA TRP A 12 -2.61 4.10 -5.80
C TRP A 12 -3.05 5.30 -5.01
N ARG A 13 -3.58 6.29 -5.73
CA ARG A 13 -4.35 7.35 -5.09
C ARG A 13 -5.70 6.78 -4.72
N ILE A 14 -6.09 6.98 -3.47
CA ILE A 14 -7.30 6.40 -2.90
C ILE A 14 -8.16 7.52 -2.36
N GLU A 15 -9.40 7.57 -2.82
CA GLU A 15 -10.40 8.48 -2.27
C GLU A 15 -11.23 7.76 -1.21
N GLY A 16 -12.19 8.42 -0.66
CA GLY A 16 -13.01 7.91 0.42
C GLY A 16 -13.26 9.05 1.39
N ALA A 17 -13.04 8.81 2.69
CA ALA A 17 -13.21 9.89 3.67
C ALA A 17 -12.18 11.00 3.44
N ARG A 18 -10.98 10.65 2.98
CA ARG A 18 -9.96 11.60 2.59
C ARG A 18 -9.09 10.98 1.50
N GLU A 19 -8.48 11.84 0.70
CA GLU A 19 -7.55 11.38 -0.34
C GLU A 19 -6.22 11.01 0.32
N ARG A 20 -5.66 9.87 -0.12
CA ARG A 20 -4.37 9.39 0.39
C ARG A 20 -3.73 8.47 -0.62
N LEU A 21 -2.46 8.11 -0.38
CA LEU A 21 -1.75 7.13 -1.17
C LEU A 21 -1.62 5.84 -0.38
N GLY A 22 -1.73 4.72 -1.07
CA GLY A 22 -1.55 3.40 -0.46
C GLY A 22 -0.80 2.46 -1.37
N LEU A 23 0.09 1.68 -0.79
CA LEU A 23 0.78 0.60 -1.47
C LEU A 23 0.00 -0.69 -1.29
N VAL A 24 -0.41 -1.30 -2.38
CA VAL A 24 -1.15 -2.57 -2.32
C VAL A 24 -0.22 -3.67 -1.83
N ILE A 25 -0.56 -4.28 -0.70
CA ILE A 25 0.24 -5.34 -0.10
C ILE A 25 -0.46 -6.70 -0.14
N SER A 26 -1.77 -6.74 -0.35
CA SER A 26 -2.49 -8.00 -0.51
C SER A 26 -2.07 -8.68 -1.80
N SER A 27 -2.10 -10.03 -1.80
CA SER A 27 -1.63 -10.82 -2.94
C SER A 27 -2.51 -10.61 -4.16
N ASP A 28 -1.92 -10.83 -5.34
CA ASP A 28 -2.67 -10.73 -6.59
C ASP A 28 -3.81 -11.75 -6.65
N VAL A 29 -3.62 -12.90 -6.02
CA VAL A 29 -4.70 -13.90 -5.93
C VAL A 29 -5.87 -13.33 -5.14
N TYR A 30 -5.60 -12.74 -3.97
CA TYR A 30 -6.64 -12.11 -3.16
C TYR A 30 -7.30 -10.95 -3.92
N ASN A 31 -6.48 -10.11 -4.55
CA ASN A 31 -6.96 -8.91 -5.26
C ASN A 31 -7.85 -9.26 -6.45
N SER A 32 -7.69 -10.45 -7.02
CA SER A 32 -8.48 -10.88 -8.18
C SER A 32 -9.81 -11.51 -7.79
N THR A 33 -10.08 -11.69 -6.50
CA THR A 33 -11.36 -12.23 -6.06
C THR A 33 -12.45 -11.16 -6.09
N ASP A 34 -13.69 -11.56 -5.84
CA ASP A 34 -14.82 -10.64 -5.80
C ASP A 34 -14.90 -9.84 -4.50
N VAL A 35 -13.98 -10.05 -3.58
CA VAL A 35 -13.93 -9.28 -2.34
C VAL A 35 -13.76 -7.80 -2.69
N PRO A 36 -14.60 -6.90 -2.14
CA PRO A 36 -14.62 -5.50 -2.59
C PRO A 36 -13.51 -4.63 -2.04
N ILE A 37 -12.57 -5.20 -1.28
CA ILE A 37 -11.47 -4.46 -0.67
C ILE A 37 -10.13 -5.05 -1.10
N VAL A 38 -9.07 -4.26 -0.93
CA VAL A 38 -7.69 -4.74 -0.93
C VAL A 38 -6.98 -4.16 0.29
N ILE A 39 -5.87 -4.77 0.69
CA ILE A 39 -5.12 -4.31 1.85
C ILE A 39 -3.97 -3.43 1.37
N VAL A 40 -3.83 -2.26 1.97
CA VAL A 40 -2.75 -1.33 1.63
C VAL A 40 -1.99 -0.89 2.88
N ALA A 41 -0.74 -0.50 2.67
CA ALA A 41 0.06 0.23 3.65
C ALA A 41 0.06 1.70 3.23
N GLU A 42 -0.13 2.60 4.18
CA GLU A 42 -0.17 4.03 3.87
C GLU A 42 1.18 4.51 3.36
N VAL A 43 1.15 5.40 2.35
CA VAL A 43 2.35 6.04 1.80
C VAL A 43 2.24 7.52 2.10
N VAL A 44 3.27 8.06 2.75
CA VAL A 44 3.30 9.47 3.15
C VAL A 44 4.56 10.14 2.60
N GLU A 45 4.53 11.48 2.52
CA GLU A 45 5.72 12.22 2.12
C GLU A 45 6.79 12.12 3.19
N THR A 46 8.05 11.99 2.75
CA THR A 46 9.18 11.87 3.67
C THR A 46 9.25 13.02 4.66
N ALA A 47 8.91 14.23 4.22
CA ALA A 47 8.95 15.41 5.08
C ALA A 47 7.97 15.33 6.26
N LEU A 48 6.95 14.49 6.16
CA LEU A 48 5.95 14.33 7.22
C LEU A 48 6.27 13.14 8.13
N LEU A 49 7.35 12.42 7.83
CA LEU A 49 7.73 11.23 8.55
C LEU A 49 8.26 11.57 9.93
N ARG A 50 7.77 10.85 10.94
CA ARG A 50 8.43 10.73 12.22
C ARG A 50 9.19 9.42 12.25
N ASP A 51 10.18 9.33 13.12
CA ASP A 51 11.00 8.13 13.20
C ASP A 51 10.13 6.91 13.47
N SER A 52 10.13 5.98 12.53
CA SER A 52 9.48 4.71 12.69
C SER A 52 10.45 3.63 12.24
N PRO A 53 10.72 2.63 13.10
CA PRO A 53 11.66 1.56 12.75
C PRO A 53 11.16 0.70 11.59
N LEU A 54 9.88 0.76 11.27
CA LEU A 54 9.29 -0.06 10.21
C LEU A 54 9.10 0.71 8.90
N ALA A 55 9.40 2.02 8.87
CA ALA A 55 9.21 2.82 7.67
C ALA A 55 10.16 2.38 6.56
N VAL A 56 9.64 2.30 5.34
CA VAL A 56 10.41 1.88 4.17
C VAL A 56 10.48 3.03 3.17
N PRO A 57 11.65 3.62 2.93
CA PRO A 57 11.77 4.70 1.95
C PRO A 57 11.45 4.22 0.54
N MET A 58 10.78 5.09 -0.23
CA MET A 58 10.45 4.82 -1.63
C MET A 58 10.43 6.15 -2.37
N GLY A 59 11.58 6.53 -2.96
CA GLY A 59 11.71 7.81 -3.62
C GLY A 59 11.53 8.96 -2.64
N GLY A 60 10.70 9.94 -2.99
CA GLY A 60 10.38 11.06 -2.09
C GLY A 60 9.34 10.74 -1.04
N ASN A 61 8.88 9.48 -1.00
CA ASN A 61 7.82 9.04 -0.09
C ASN A 61 8.33 7.94 0.84
N VAL A 62 7.50 7.58 1.80
CA VAL A 62 7.81 6.51 2.76
C VAL A 62 6.57 5.64 2.91
N VAL A 63 6.78 4.33 2.81
CA VAL A 63 5.73 3.33 3.09
C VAL A 63 5.71 3.06 4.58
N MET A 64 4.52 3.05 5.17
CA MET A 64 4.32 2.83 6.60
C MET A 64 3.64 1.47 6.82
N PRO A 65 4.40 0.37 6.95
CA PRO A 65 3.80 -0.96 7.09
C PRO A 65 2.97 -1.15 8.36
N ASP A 66 3.15 -0.29 9.36
CA ASP A 66 2.35 -0.32 10.57
C ASP A 66 1.05 0.48 10.45
N ARG A 67 0.79 1.07 9.28
CA ARG A 67 -0.46 1.78 9.01
C ARG A 67 -1.20 1.08 7.89
N LEU A 68 -1.87 -0.01 8.25
CA LEU A 68 -2.60 -0.83 7.30
C LEU A 68 -4.07 -0.45 7.28
N SER A 69 -4.67 -0.55 6.10
CA SER A 69 -6.11 -0.35 5.95
C SER A 69 -6.62 -1.21 4.80
N ALA A 70 -7.94 -1.28 4.70
CA ALA A 70 -8.60 -2.12 3.70
C ALA A 70 -9.61 -1.29 2.90
N PRO A 71 -9.14 -0.36 2.05
CA PRO A 71 -10.05 0.49 1.31
C PRO A 71 -10.86 -0.30 0.27
N MET A 72 -12.03 0.20 -0.06
CA MET A 72 -12.84 -0.40 -1.11
C MET A 72 -12.18 -0.18 -2.47
N LYS A 73 -12.20 -1.22 -3.31
CA LYS A 73 -11.62 -1.14 -4.65
C LYS A 73 -12.15 0.04 -5.45
N LYS A 74 -13.41 0.39 -5.28
CA LYS A 74 -14.01 1.49 -6.03
C LYS A 74 -13.45 2.86 -5.67
N TRP A 75 -12.70 2.98 -4.57
CA TRP A 75 -12.08 4.25 -4.16
C TRP A 75 -10.71 4.48 -4.79
N PHE A 76 -10.16 3.48 -5.46
CA PHE A 76 -8.86 3.59 -6.11
C PHE A 76 -9.03 4.32 -7.44
N THR A 77 -8.36 5.44 -7.61
CA THR A 77 -8.58 6.32 -8.77
C THR A 77 -7.45 6.27 -9.78
N GLU A 78 -6.20 6.20 -9.31
CA GLU A 78 -5.06 6.30 -10.21
C GLU A 78 -3.87 5.57 -9.63
N CYS A 79 -3.21 4.73 -10.43
CA CYS A 79 -1.94 4.14 -10.07
C CYS A 79 -0.85 5.17 -10.33
N VAL A 80 -0.17 5.61 -9.28
CA VAL A 80 0.80 6.70 -9.38
C VAL A 80 2.25 6.21 -9.34
N ASP A 81 2.49 4.97 -8.92
CA ASP A 81 3.85 4.43 -8.85
C ASP A 81 3.78 2.92 -8.71
N VAL A 82 4.93 2.28 -8.88
CA VAL A 82 5.07 0.84 -8.66
C VAL A 82 6.35 0.62 -7.87
N ALA A 83 6.24 -0.05 -6.73
CA ALA A 83 7.39 -0.36 -5.90
C ALA A 83 8.25 -1.44 -6.58
N ASP A 84 9.56 -1.26 -6.52
CA ASP A 84 10.47 -2.26 -7.07
C ASP A 84 10.58 -3.47 -6.14
N THR A 85 11.26 -4.50 -6.61
CA THR A 85 11.40 -5.76 -5.87
C THR A 85 12.07 -5.55 -4.52
N GLU A 86 13.12 -4.72 -4.47
CA GLU A 86 13.82 -4.46 -3.22
C GLU A 86 12.92 -3.77 -2.20
N THR A 87 12.17 -2.76 -2.64
CA THR A 87 11.23 -2.07 -1.78
C THR A 87 10.19 -3.05 -1.24
N MET A 88 9.64 -3.91 -2.08
CA MET A 88 8.65 -4.89 -1.66
C MET A 88 9.22 -5.91 -0.69
N GLN A 89 10.49 -6.30 -0.86
CA GLN A 89 11.15 -7.19 0.10
C GLN A 89 11.28 -6.54 1.47
N ARG A 90 11.61 -5.25 1.50
CA ARG A 90 11.70 -4.50 2.75
C ARG A 90 10.34 -4.37 3.44
N VAL A 91 9.31 -4.09 2.66
CA VAL A 91 7.94 -4.00 3.18
C VAL A 91 7.52 -5.36 3.76
N THR A 92 7.78 -6.45 3.03
CA THR A 92 7.45 -7.79 3.49
C THR A 92 8.17 -8.12 4.80
N ARG A 93 9.43 -7.75 4.91
CA ARG A 93 10.20 -7.98 6.13
C ARG A 93 9.60 -7.20 7.31
N ALA A 94 9.24 -5.95 7.09
CA ALA A 94 8.63 -5.12 8.11
C ALA A 94 7.29 -5.70 8.57
N LEU A 95 6.48 -6.20 7.63
CA LEU A 95 5.21 -6.83 7.95
C LEU A 95 5.41 -8.11 8.77
N ARG A 96 6.45 -8.89 8.46
CA ARG A 96 6.78 -10.08 9.26
C ARG A 96 7.12 -9.71 10.68
N ILE A 97 7.96 -8.70 10.86
CA ILE A 97 8.35 -8.23 12.20
C ILE A 97 7.11 -7.82 12.97
N LEU A 98 6.23 -7.07 12.31
CA LEU A 98 5.00 -6.58 12.93
C LEU A 98 4.09 -7.74 13.34
N GLN A 99 3.97 -8.76 12.51
CA GLN A 99 3.05 -9.88 12.73
C GLN A 99 3.58 -10.92 13.71
N GLU A 100 4.89 -11.04 13.84
CA GLU A 100 5.50 -12.00 14.76
C GLU A 100 5.56 -11.48 16.19
N LEU A 101 5.24 -10.22 16.35
CA LEU A 101 5.18 -9.64 17.68
C LEU A 101 3.89 -10.01 18.40
#